data_0a93c29d9833a71250816aceadc3f017
#
_entry.id   0a93c29d9833a71250816aceadc3f017
#
_cell.length_a   1.000
_cell.length_b   1.000
_cell.length_c   1.000
_cell.angle_alpha   90.00
_cell.angle_beta   90.00
_cell.angle_gamma   90.00
#
_symmetry.space_group_name_H-M   'P 1'
#
loop_
_entity.id
_entity.type
_entity.pdbx_description
1 polymer ?
#
loop_
_entity_poly.entity_id
_entity_poly.type
_entity_poly.pdbx_seq_one_letter_code
_entity_poly.pdbx_strand_id
1 'polypeptide(L)'
;MPPISLAAIAIAFASEWLADFVIAGALFVMFAQGLLTDGMTETDFVRVYKEVVETTAFIPWAMVLGSATTVAGGYLAARIAKRVPYYHGLAMGIVGVVYILALWEAGGGAIQYFGLLSTIPLSILGAHFARKSISPDQ
;
A
#
# COMPACT_ATOMS: atom_id res chain seq x y z
N MET A 1 -4.11 -19.19 -21.40
CA MET A 1 -3.64 -18.10 -20.55
C MET A 1 -2.68 -18.67 -19.52
N PRO A 2 -1.52 -18.05 -19.25
CA PRO A 2 -0.65 -18.52 -18.19
C PRO A 2 -1.39 -18.45 -16.85
N PRO A 3 -1.30 -19.47 -15.99
CA PRO A 3 -2.04 -19.51 -14.73
C PRO A 3 -1.52 -18.41 -13.79
N ILE A 4 -2.41 -17.51 -13.39
CA ILE A 4 -2.15 -16.54 -12.33
C ILE A 4 -2.18 -17.29 -10.98
N SER A 5 -1.16 -17.10 -10.16
CA SER A 5 -1.11 -17.68 -8.81
C SER A 5 -1.88 -16.79 -7.83
N LEU A 6 -3.11 -17.18 -7.53
CA LEU A 6 -3.93 -16.47 -6.53
C LEU A 6 -3.27 -16.48 -5.15
N ALA A 7 -2.59 -17.58 -4.78
CA ALA A 7 -1.86 -17.64 -3.52
C ALA A 7 -0.71 -16.61 -3.45
N ALA A 8 0.03 -16.42 -4.55
CA ALA A 8 1.08 -15.40 -4.60
C ALA A 8 0.52 -13.99 -4.42
N ILE A 9 -0.62 -13.70 -5.05
CA ILE A 9 -1.30 -12.40 -4.92
C ILE A 9 -1.81 -12.22 -3.50
N ALA A 10 -2.47 -13.23 -2.91
CA ALA A 10 -3.01 -13.14 -1.56
C ALA A 10 -1.92 -12.92 -0.51
N ILE A 11 -0.80 -13.64 -0.60
CA ILE A 11 0.35 -13.48 0.32
C ILE A 11 0.96 -12.09 0.15
N ALA A 12 1.18 -11.64 -1.09
CA ALA A 12 1.75 -10.33 -1.36
C ALA A 12 0.84 -9.20 -0.85
N PHE A 13 -0.47 -9.29 -1.10
CA PHE A 13 -1.46 -8.32 -0.64
C PHE A 13 -1.52 -8.27 0.90
N ALA A 14 -1.56 -9.42 1.57
CA ALA A 14 -1.56 -9.47 3.03
C ALA A 14 -0.28 -8.86 3.62
N SER A 15 0.88 -9.11 2.99
CA SER A 15 2.17 -8.55 3.41
C SER A 15 2.23 -7.03 3.21
N GLU A 16 1.74 -6.53 2.07
CA GLU A 16 1.64 -5.10 1.78
C GLU A 16 0.70 -4.42 2.77
N TRP A 17 -0.50 -4.97 2.98
CA TRP A 17 -1.47 -4.43 3.93
C TRP A 17 -0.92 -4.35 5.36
N LEU A 18 -0.22 -5.41 5.80
CA LEU A 18 0.42 -5.41 7.13
C LEU A 18 1.52 -4.35 7.22
N ALA A 19 2.34 -4.20 6.19
CA ALA A 19 3.38 -3.19 6.14
C ALA A 19 2.79 -1.78 6.18
N ASP A 20 1.74 -1.52 5.40
CA ASP A 20 1.03 -0.24 5.39
C ASP A 20 0.43 0.09 6.76
N PHE A 21 -0.18 -0.91 7.41
CA PHE A 21 -0.74 -0.73 8.76
C PHE A 21 0.35 -0.34 9.77
N VAL A 22 1.49 -1.03 9.75
CA VAL A 22 2.61 -0.72 10.65
C VAL A 22 3.20 0.67 10.35
N ILE A 23 3.39 1.00 9.08
CA ILE A 23 3.94 2.29 8.65
C ILE A 23 2.97 3.42 8.99
N ALA A 24 1.67 3.26 8.71
CA ALA A 24 0.65 4.25 9.03
C ALA A 24 0.57 4.49 10.54
N GLY A 25 0.63 3.43 11.35
CA GLY A 25 0.68 3.53 12.81
C GLY A 25 1.93 4.27 13.31
N ALA A 26 3.09 3.94 12.77
CA ALA A 26 4.35 4.61 13.13
C ALA A 26 4.34 6.11 12.76
N LEU A 27 3.88 6.43 11.54
CA LEU A 27 3.72 7.81 11.10
C LEU A 27 2.71 8.56 11.99
N PHE A 28 1.56 7.93 12.27
CA PHE A 28 0.57 8.54 13.15
C PHE A 28 1.18 8.88 14.51
N VAL A 29 1.84 7.93 15.17
CA VAL A 29 2.49 8.18 16.47
C VAL A 29 3.51 9.32 16.38
N MET A 30 4.30 9.35 15.30
CA MET A 30 5.33 10.39 15.10
C MET A 30 4.71 11.79 14.95
N PHE A 31 3.62 11.92 14.22
CA PHE A 31 2.96 13.22 13.96
C PHE A 31 1.95 13.60 15.04
N ALA A 32 1.44 12.65 15.81
CA ALA A 32 0.53 12.89 16.92
C ALA A 32 1.24 13.21 18.25
N GLN A 33 2.58 13.26 18.25
CA GLN A 33 3.35 13.62 19.47
C GLN A 33 2.90 14.97 20.03
N GLY A 34 2.52 14.97 21.30
CA GLY A 34 2.02 16.16 21.98
C GLY A 34 0.52 16.44 21.81
N LEU A 35 -0.16 15.72 20.90
CA LEU A 35 -1.62 15.78 20.73
C LEU A 35 -2.32 14.67 21.53
N LEU A 36 -1.61 13.56 21.78
CA LEU A 36 -2.13 12.45 22.57
C LEU A 36 -1.96 12.74 24.06
N THR A 37 -3.06 12.69 24.82
CA THR A 37 -3.06 12.92 26.27
C THR A 37 -3.73 11.75 26.99
N ASP A 38 -3.34 11.52 28.26
CA ASP A 38 -3.97 10.51 29.08
C ASP A 38 -5.46 10.82 29.29
N GLY A 39 -6.30 9.79 29.21
CA GLY A 39 -7.74 9.91 29.44
C GLY A 39 -8.54 10.43 28.23
N MET A 40 -7.96 10.45 27.03
CA MET A 40 -8.68 10.80 25.80
C MET A 40 -9.88 9.88 25.60
N THR A 41 -11.00 10.46 25.19
CA THR A 41 -12.16 9.71 24.72
C THR A 41 -11.95 9.21 23.29
N GLU A 42 -12.74 8.24 22.84
CA GLU A 42 -12.72 7.77 21.44
C GLU A 42 -12.94 8.94 20.46
N THR A 43 -13.84 9.85 20.80
CA THR A 43 -14.13 11.04 19.98
C THR A 43 -12.90 11.95 19.85
N ASP A 44 -12.15 12.15 20.95
CA ASP A 44 -10.92 12.94 20.93
C ASP A 44 -9.86 12.28 20.05
N PHE A 45 -9.71 10.96 20.16
CA PHE A 45 -8.78 10.20 19.33
C PHE A 45 -9.11 10.33 17.83
N VAL A 46 -10.39 10.18 17.46
CA VAL A 46 -10.82 10.36 16.05
C VAL A 46 -10.54 11.76 15.55
N ARG A 47 -10.73 12.79 16.40
CA ARG A 47 -10.39 14.16 16.04
C ARG A 47 -8.90 14.34 15.77
N VAL A 48 -8.03 13.85 16.69
CA VAL A 48 -6.57 13.91 16.53
C VAL A 48 -6.13 13.13 15.31
N TYR A 49 -6.71 11.96 15.06
CA TYR A 49 -6.42 11.17 13.87
C TYR A 49 -6.68 11.97 12.59
N LYS A 50 -7.85 12.60 12.46
CA LYS A 50 -8.20 13.44 11.30
C LYS A 50 -7.23 14.61 11.14
N GLU A 51 -6.95 15.32 12.23
CA GLU A 51 -6.01 16.43 12.22
C GLU A 51 -4.62 16.01 11.72
N VAL A 52 -4.10 14.88 12.19
CA VAL A 52 -2.80 14.36 11.79
C VAL A 52 -2.78 13.96 10.33
N VAL A 53 -3.75 13.16 9.85
CA VAL A 53 -3.73 12.63 8.48
C VAL A 53 -4.00 13.70 7.42
N GLU A 54 -4.61 14.82 7.80
CA GLU A 54 -4.83 15.97 6.92
C GLU A 54 -3.66 16.96 6.93
N THR A 55 -2.67 16.76 7.82
CA THR A 55 -1.51 17.65 7.92
C THR A 55 -0.66 17.59 6.66
N THR A 56 -0.29 18.76 6.15
CA THR A 56 0.56 18.92 4.96
C THR A 56 1.88 18.16 5.06
N ALA A 57 2.40 17.97 6.27
CA ALA A 57 3.64 17.21 6.49
C ALA A 57 3.43 15.69 6.47
N PHE A 58 2.27 15.17 6.91
CA PHE A 58 1.96 13.74 6.93
C PHE A 58 1.76 13.19 5.51
N ILE A 59 1.04 13.89 4.67
CA ILE A 59 0.63 13.44 3.33
C ILE A 59 1.81 12.98 2.46
N PRO A 60 2.91 13.76 2.29
CA PRO A 60 4.04 13.32 1.48
C PRO A 60 4.70 12.04 1.99
N TRP A 61 4.86 11.89 3.31
CA TRP A 61 5.42 10.68 3.88
C TRP A 61 4.54 9.46 3.66
N ALA A 62 3.23 9.60 3.85
CA ALA A 62 2.27 8.54 3.56
C ALA A 62 2.31 8.12 2.08
N MET A 63 2.38 9.08 1.15
CA MET A 63 2.49 8.80 -0.28
C MET A 63 3.80 8.08 -0.64
N VAL A 64 4.94 8.53 -0.12
CA VAL A 64 6.26 7.92 -0.41
C VAL A 64 6.34 6.51 0.15
N LEU A 65 5.99 6.33 1.41
CA LEU A 65 6.08 5.02 2.07
C LEU A 65 5.04 4.04 1.54
N GLY A 66 3.80 4.48 1.29
CA GLY A 66 2.77 3.68 0.63
C GLY A 66 3.16 3.29 -0.82
N SER A 67 3.86 4.18 -1.54
CA SER A 67 4.42 3.81 -2.84
C SER A 67 5.47 2.72 -2.74
N ALA A 68 6.34 2.79 -1.73
CA ALA A 68 7.37 1.78 -1.50
C ALA A 68 6.76 0.40 -1.17
N THR A 69 5.72 0.36 -0.33
CA THR A 69 5.02 -0.90 0.00
C THR A 69 4.30 -1.47 -1.21
N THR A 70 3.68 -0.65 -2.05
CA THR A 70 3.03 -1.09 -3.29
C THR A 70 4.04 -1.68 -4.30
N VAL A 71 5.22 -1.05 -4.45
CA VAL A 71 6.31 -1.62 -5.25
C VAL A 71 6.77 -2.96 -4.66
N ALA A 72 6.93 -3.04 -3.34
CA ALA A 72 7.31 -4.28 -2.66
C ALA A 72 6.24 -5.37 -2.81
N GLY A 73 4.96 -5.03 -2.75
CA GLY A 73 3.84 -5.95 -2.99
C GLY A 73 3.87 -6.55 -4.39
N GLY A 74 4.01 -5.70 -5.41
CA GLY A 74 4.14 -6.14 -6.81
C GLY A 74 5.39 -7.00 -7.04
N TYR A 75 6.52 -6.64 -6.42
CA TYR A 75 7.74 -7.45 -6.43
C TYR A 75 7.51 -8.83 -5.81
N LEU A 76 6.90 -8.87 -4.63
CA LEU A 76 6.67 -10.11 -3.88
C LEU A 76 5.72 -11.04 -4.63
N ALA A 77 4.61 -10.51 -5.17
CA ALA A 77 3.67 -11.28 -5.98
C ALA A 77 4.36 -11.96 -7.17
N ALA A 78 5.17 -11.20 -7.92
CA ALA A 78 5.91 -11.71 -9.06
C ALA A 78 7.00 -12.72 -8.66
N ARG A 79 7.69 -12.47 -7.55
CA ARG A 79 8.77 -13.32 -7.03
C ARG A 79 8.26 -14.67 -6.55
N ILE A 80 7.15 -14.70 -5.83
CA ILE A 80 6.52 -15.94 -5.34
C ILE A 80 5.98 -16.76 -6.51
N ALA A 81 5.33 -16.11 -7.46
CA ALA A 81 4.75 -16.77 -8.62
C ALA A 81 5.79 -17.37 -9.57
N LYS A 82 7.01 -16.82 -9.63
CA LYS A 82 8.12 -17.24 -10.52
C LYS A 82 7.80 -17.28 -12.02
N ARG A 83 6.61 -16.92 -12.42
CA ARG A 83 6.10 -16.97 -13.80
C ARG A 83 5.39 -15.66 -14.13
N VAL A 84 5.46 -15.24 -15.37
CA VAL A 84 4.74 -14.08 -15.92
C VAL A 84 4.66 -12.89 -14.95
N PRO A 85 5.81 -12.32 -14.54
CA PRO A 85 5.88 -11.35 -13.45
C PRO A 85 4.94 -10.15 -13.64
N TYR A 86 4.84 -9.63 -14.85
CA TYR A 86 3.99 -8.45 -15.13
C TYR A 86 2.49 -8.73 -14.95
N TYR A 87 2.01 -9.96 -15.23
CA TYR A 87 0.61 -10.31 -14.98
C TYR A 87 0.31 -10.36 -13.47
N HIS A 88 1.29 -10.81 -12.66
CA HIS A 88 1.13 -10.80 -11.20
C HIS A 88 1.20 -9.38 -10.64
N GLY A 89 2.10 -8.52 -11.15
CA GLY A 89 2.12 -7.10 -10.79
C GLY A 89 0.82 -6.39 -11.17
N LEU A 90 0.32 -6.60 -12.38
CA LEU A 90 -0.96 -6.04 -12.82
C LEU A 90 -2.13 -6.53 -11.93
N ALA A 91 -2.22 -7.84 -11.70
CA ALA A 91 -3.28 -8.40 -10.86
C ALA A 91 -3.21 -7.87 -9.43
N MET A 92 -2.01 -7.73 -8.86
CA MET A 92 -1.80 -7.13 -7.56
C MET A 92 -2.26 -5.67 -7.53
N GLY A 93 -1.91 -4.88 -8.55
CA GLY A 93 -2.35 -3.49 -8.69
C GLY A 93 -3.88 -3.38 -8.81
N ILE A 94 -4.54 -4.29 -9.55
CA ILE A 94 -6.00 -4.33 -9.65
C ILE A 94 -6.64 -4.62 -8.29
N VAL A 95 -6.11 -5.59 -7.53
CA VAL A 95 -6.59 -5.89 -6.17
C VAL A 95 -6.44 -4.66 -5.26
N GLY A 96 -5.31 -3.95 -5.33
CA GLY A 96 -5.10 -2.71 -4.58
C GLY A 96 -6.10 -1.62 -4.95
N VAL A 97 -6.38 -1.41 -6.24
CA VAL A 97 -7.40 -0.45 -6.71
C VAL A 97 -8.79 -0.84 -6.19
N VAL A 98 -9.17 -2.11 -6.29
CA VAL A 98 -10.47 -2.60 -5.77
C VAL A 98 -10.57 -2.35 -4.26
N TYR A 99 -9.49 -2.60 -3.52
CA TYR A 99 -9.43 -2.33 -2.08
C TYR A 99 -9.60 -0.83 -1.76
N ILE A 100 -8.90 0.06 -2.47
CA ILE A 100 -9.05 1.51 -2.30
C ILE A 100 -10.50 1.93 -2.59
N LEU A 101 -11.10 1.42 -3.66
CA LEU A 101 -12.49 1.74 -4.01
C LEU A 101 -13.49 1.20 -3.00
N ALA A 102 -13.24 0.01 -2.42
CA ALA A 102 -14.11 -0.59 -1.41
C ALA A 102 -14.11 0.21 -0.09
N LEU A 103 -12.98 0.87 0.21
CA LEU A 103 -12.84 1.73 1.40
C LEU A 103 -13.02 3.22 1.07
N TRP A 104 -13.56 3.54 -0.11
CA TRP A 104 -13.72 4.92 -0.55
C TRP A 104 -14.74 5.66 0.30
N GLU A 105 -14.28 6.65 1.04
CA GLU A 105 -15.16 7.59 1.76
C GLU A 105 -15.61 8.72 0.83
N ALA A 106 -16.83 9.19 1.01
CA ALA A 106 -17.35 10.31 0.25
C ALA A 106 -16.48 11.56 0.48
N GLY A 107 -15.85 12.05 -0.61
CA GLY A 107 -14.96 13.21 -0.55
C GLY A 107 -13.46 12.89 -0.63
N GLY A 108 -13.06 11.62 -0.78
CA GLY A 108 -11.71 11.09 -0.84
C GLY A 108 -10.55 12.08 -0.83
N GLY A 109 -9.58 11.90 0.09
CA GLY A 109 -8.45 12.79 0.23
C GLY A 109 -7.35 12.61 -0.82
N ALA A 110 -6.36 13.49 -0.81
CA ALA A 110 -5.23 13.47 -1.75
C ALA A 110 -4.50 12.11 -1.79
N ILE A 111 -4.38 11.42 -0.65
CA ILE A 111 -3.76 10.10 -0.54
C ILE A 111 -4.56 9.05 -1.31
N GLN A 112 -5.90 9.08 -1.24
CA GLN A 112 -6.76 8.12 -1.94
C GLN A 112 -6.69 8.30 -3.46
N TYR A 113 -6.76 9.54 -3.95
CA TYR A 113 -6.60 9.83 -5.39
C TYR A 113 -5.22 9.44 -5.88
N PHE A 114 -4.17 9.75 -5.13
CA PHE A 114 -2.81 9.35 -5.46
C PHE A 114 -2.69 7.82 -5.51
N GLY A 115 -3.19 7.11 -4.49
CA GLY A 115 -3.22 5.65 -4.45
C GLY A 115 -3.93 5.06 -5.66
N LEU A 116 -5.14 5.56 -6.00
CA LEU A 116 -5.92 5.08 -7.13
C LEU A 116 -5.15 5.18 -8.45
N LEU A 117 -4.43 6.28 -8.67
CA LEU A 117 -3.69 6.52 -9.92
C LEU A 117 -2.35 5.78 -9.95
N SER A 118 -1.68 5.61 -8.82
CA SER A 118 -0.31 5.10 -8.75
C SER A 118 -0.20 3.60 -8.48
N THR A 119 -1.21 2.96 -7.89
CA THR A 119 -1.14 1.56 -7.43
C THR A 119 -0.80 0.59 -8.57
N ILE A 120 -1.46 0.67 -9.71
CA ILE A 120 -1.17 -0.22 -10.84
C ILE A 120 0.25 0.00 -11.40
N PRO A 121 0.67 1.23 -11.76
CA PRO A 121 2.03 1.48 -12.25
C PRO A 121 3.12 1.03 -11.26
N LEU A 122 2.94 1.32 -9.96
CA LEU A 122 3.93 0.97 -8.94
C LEU A 122 4.02 -0.55 -8.73
N SER A 123 2.90 -1.25 -8.74
CA SER A 123 2.88 -2.70 -8.63
C SER A 123 3.54 -3.38 -9.84
N ILE A 124 3.33 -2.86 -11.05
CA ILE A 124 4.02 -3.32 -12.26
C ILE A 124 5.52 -3.02 -12.18
N LEU A 125 5.92 -1.87 -11.64
CA LEU A 125 7.33 -1.53 -11.41
C LEU A 125 7.98 -2.53 -10.45
N GLY A 126 7.31 -2.91 -9.38
CA GLY A 126 7.76 -3.97 -8.47
C GLY A 126 7.98 -5.30 -9.18
N ALA A 127 7.03 -5.71 -10.01
CA ALA A 127 7.15 -6.91 -10.82
C ALA A 127 8.31 -6.84 -11.84
N HIS A 128 8.62 -5.65 -12.36
CA HIS A 128 9.79 -5.42 -13.22
C HIS A 128 11.10 -5.68 -12.47
N PHE A 129 11.23 -5.24 -11.24
CA PHE A 129 12.41 -5.54 -10.41
C PHE A 129 12.51 -7.03 -10.08
N ALA A 130 11.38 -7.70 -9.81
CA ALA A 130 11.36 -9.13 -9.60
C ALA A 130 11.87 -9.91 -10.81
N ARG A 131 11.49 -9.50 -12.03
CA ARG A 131 11.94 -10.13 -13.28
C ARG A 131 13.46 -10.16 -13.39
N LYS A 132 14.14 -9.08 -12.99
CA LYS A 132 15.62 -9.01 -13.05
C LYS A 132 16.30 -9.96 -12.06
N SER A 133 15.60 -10.35 -10.99
CA SER A 133 16.12 -11.24 -9.95
C SER A 133 15.70 -12.69 -10.13
N ILE A 134 14.76 -12.97 -11.04
CA ILE A 134 14.42 -14.33 -11.47
C ILE A 134 15.39 -14.64 -12.61
N SER A 135 16.48 -15.37 -12.31
CA SER A 135 17.61 -15.63 -13.21
C SER A 135 17.20 -16.05 -14.62
N PRO A 136 18.04 -15.69 -15.64
CA PRO A 136 17.81 -16.07 -17.02
C PRO A 136 18.09 -17.56 -17.32
N ASP A 137 18.49 -18.37 -16.35
CA ASP A 137 18.96 -19.75 -16.53
C ASP A 137 17.92 -20.83 -16.16
N GLN A 138 16.62 -20.53 -16.28
CA GLN A 138 15.54 -21.53 -16.14
C GLN A 138 14.59 -21.52 -17.32
#